data_7393638b7df68d13820ab49627e735af
#
_entry.id   7393638b7df68d13820ab49627e735af
#
_cell.length_a   1.000
_cell.length_b   1.000
_cell.length_c   1.000
_cell.angle_alpha   90.00
_cell.angle_beta   90.00
_cell.angle_gamma   90.00
#
_symmetry.space_group_name_H-M   'P 1'
#
loop_
_entity.id
_entity.type
_entity.pdbx_description
1 polymer ?
#
loop_
_entity_poly.entity_id
_entity_poly.type
_entity_poly.pdbx_seq_one_letter_code
_entity_poly.pdbx_strand_id
1 'polypeptide(L)'
;PGALRPVADMNTATQTLAPAGDDAVVPFQIEALDARGRAVQLGGVLDGILGRHNYPEPVARLVAETIVLAVILGTSLKFEGKFIMQTKSDGPVELLVADFRTPHAVRAYARYNEDRLNAAIVTGQTSPQDLLGKGILAMTVDQGEFMQRYQGIVQLDGSSLEEVARAYFRQSEQIPTDVRLATAQLKVRNEDGSIRDSWRAGGLIVQFLPASMERMRQPDISGGDGDEGGSSHQDDDSWAEVKALTSTIEAAELVDPDVSVERLLYRLFHERGVRAYESTRVFDECSCSRDK
;
A
#
# COMPACT_ATOMS: atom_id res chain seq x y z
N PRO A 1 13.25 -7.59 18.31
CA PRO A 1 11.93 -8.18 18.21
C PRO A 1 10.98 -7.34 19.06
N GLY A 2 10.55 -6.21 18.53
CA GLY A 2 9.54 -5.36 19.14
C GLY A 2 8.17 -5.96 18.86
N ALA A 3 7.54 -6.57 19.86
CA ALA A 3 6.17 -6.99 19.77
C ALA A 3 5.31 -5.75 19.50
N LEU A 4 4.52 -5.79 18.43
CA LEU A 4 3.50 -4.79 18.18
C LEU A 4 2.59 -4.74 19.41
N ARG A 5 2.52 -3.59 20.07
CA ARG A 5 1.59 -3.40 21.19
C ARG A 5 0.22 -3.00 20.62
N PRO A 6 -0.84 -3.73 20.92
CA PRO A 6 -2.19 -3.30 20.55
C PRO A 6 -2.51 -2.00 21.28
N VAL A 7 -2.99 -1.00 20.54
CA VAL A 7 -3.34 0.33 21.07
C VAL A 7 -4.80 0.35 21.49
N ALA A 8 -5.68 -0.37 20.78
CA ALA A 8 -7.08 -0.54 21.16
C ALA A 8 -7.72 -1.71 20.42
N ASP A 9 -8.70 -2.32 21.07
CA ASP A 9 -9.69 -3.18 20.44
C ASP A 9 -10.89 -2.29 20.06
N MET A 10 -11.09 -2.03 18.78
CA MET A 10 -12.12 -1.09 18.32
C MET A 10 -13.56 -1.57 18.57
N ASN A 11 -13.74 -2.81 19.00
CA ASN A 11 -15.04 -3.35 19.39
C ASN A 11 -15.37 -3.19 20.88
N THR A 12 -14.38 -2.86 21.70
CA THR A 12 -14.63 -2.62 23.14
C THR A 12 -14.77 -1.11 23.35
N ALA A 13 -15.94 -0.66 23.73
CA ALA A 13 -16.23 0.73 24.03
C ALA A 13 -15.20 1.31 25.01
N THR A 14 -14.69 2.50 24.66
CA THR A 14 -14.07 3.47 25.58
C THR A 14 -12.55 3.49 25.68
N GLN A 15 -11.83 3.52 24.55
CA GLN A 15 -10.61 4.34 24.49
C GLN A 15 -10.62 5.07 23.15
N THR A 16 -10.99 6.33 23.14
CA THR A 16 -10.89 7.22 21.99
C THR A 16 -9.42 7.51 21.77
N LEU A 17 -8.75 6.67 21.00
CA LEU A 17 -7.43 7.01 20.49
C LEU A 17 -7.59 8.16 19.51
N ALA A 18 -6.76 9.17 19.64
CA ALA A 18 -6.69 10.21 18.63
C ALA A 18 -6.32 9.55 17.29
N PRO A 19 -7.00 9.91 16.19
CA PRO A 19 -6.65 9.38 14.87
C PRO A 19 -5.16 9.55 14.57
N ALA A 20 -4.56 8.60 13.87
CA ALA A 20 -3.14 8.64 13.51
C ALA A 20 -2.78 9.90 12.71
N GLY A 21 -3.76 10.48 12.03
CA GLY A 21 -3.60 11.64 11.16
C GLY A 21 -2.93 11.27 9.84
N ASP A 22 -2.66 12.30 9.04
CA ASP A 22 -1.94 12.12 7.78
C ASP A 22 -0.46 11.74 8.01
N ASP A 23 0.14 11.19 6.97
CA ASP A 23 1.53 10.74 6.94
C ASP A 23 1.84 9.67 8.00
N ALA A 24 0.90 8.74 8.17
CA ALA A 24 1.02 7.65 9.12
C ALA A 24 0.47 6.33 8.55
N VAL A 25 1.14 5.24 8.91
CA VAL A 25 0.71 3.87 8.59
C VAL A 25 0.15 3.22 9.82
N VAL A 26 -1.06 2.68 9.72
CA VAL A 26 -1.76 1.96 10.79
C VAL A 26 -1.75 0.47 10.48
N PRO A 27 -0.99 -0.36 11.19
CA PRO A 27 -1.12 -1.80 11.12
C PRO A 27 -2.44 -2.25 11.77
N PHE A 28 -3.07 -3.28 11.23
CA PHE A 28 -4.29 -3.84 11.80
C PHE A 28 -4.37 -5.36 11.62
N GLN A 29 -5.28 -5.98 12.39
CA GLN A 29 -5.58 -7.40 12.33
C GLN A 29 -7.07 -7.64 12.48
N ILE A 30 -7.57 -8.64 11.78
CA ILE A 30 -8.95 -9.16 11.86
C ILE A 30 -8.84 -10.62 12.24
N GLU A 31 -8.85 -10.89 13.56
CA GLU A 31 -8.60 -12.24 14.09
C GLU A 31 -9.64 -13.26 13.59
N ALA A 32 -10.92 -12.85 13.51
CA ALA A 32 -12.00 -13.71 13.05
C ALA A 32 -11.89 -14.17 11.59
N LEU A 33 -11.08 -13.48 10.78
CA LEU A 33 -10.88 -13.76 9.35
C LEU A 33 -9.44 -14.18 9.04
N ASP A 34 -8.62 -14.46 10.03
CA ASP A 34 -7.19 -14.78 9.87
C ASP A 34 -6.46 -13.80 8.95
N ALA A 35 -6.82 -12.52 9.01
CA ALA A 35 -6.31 -11.49 8.14
C ALA A 35 -5.58 -10.39 8.92
N ARG A 36 -4.54 -9.86 8.31
CA ARG A 36 -3.82 -8.69 8.80
C ARG A 36 -3.54 -7.72 7.66
N GLY A 37 -3.34 -6.47 8.01
CA GLY A 37 -3.09 -5.47 6.98
C GLY A 37 -2.39 -4.23 7.49
N ARG A 38 -2.25 -3.29 6.58
CA ARG A 38 -1.83 -1.91 6.83
C ARG A 38 -2.68 -0.97 6.01
N ALA A 39 -3.00 0.15 6.61
CA ALA A 39 -3.64 1.24 5.90
C ALA A 39 -2.85 2.52 6.13
N VAL A 40 -2.83 3.40 5.15
CA VAL A 40 -2.06 4.64 5.16
C VAL A 40 -2.82 5.75 4.48
N GLN A 41 -2.65 6.95 5.01
CA GLN A 41 -3.01 8.20 4.33
C GLN A 41 -1.80 9.12 4.34
N LEU A 42 -1.48 9.69 3.18
CA LEU A 42 -0.36 10.60 2.97
C LEU A 42 -0.86 11.94 2.43
N GLY A 43 -0.31 13.02 2.94
CA GLY A 43 -0.63 14.39 2.55
C GLY A 43 0.64 15.25 2.44
N GLY A 44 1.14 15.76 3.55
CA GLY A 44 2.32 16.64 3.59
C GLY A 44 3.58 16.01 3.00
N VAL A 45 3.79 14.72 3.21
CA VAL A 45 4.89 13.95 2.59
C VAL A 45 4.81 13.99 1.06
N LEU A 46 3.60 13.85 0.49
CA LEU A 46 3.41 13.92 -0.96
C LEU A 46 3.66 15.31 -1.49
N ASP A 47 3.12 16.34 -0.82
CA ASP A 47 3.35 17.74 -1.21
C ASP A 47 4.85 18.06 -1.22
N GLY A 48 5.61 17.55 -0.24
CA GLY A 48 7.06 17.70 -0.16
C GLY A 48 7.80 17.02 -1.32
N ILE A 49 7.47 15.77 -1.63
CA ILE A 49 8.13 15.00 -2.69
C ILE A 49 7.76 15.55 -4.07
N LEU A 50 6.47 15.71 -4.36
CA LEU A 50 5.98 16.11 -5.68
C LEU A 50 6.33 17.56 -6.01
N GLY A 51 6.28 18.45 -5.00
CA GLY A 51 6.59 19.87 -5.17
C GLY A 51 8.03 20.14 -5.62
N ARG A 52 8.98 19.25 -5.33
CA ARG A 52 10.38 19.39 -5.77
C ARG A 52 10.59 19.16 -7.26
N HIS A 53 9.72 18.41 -7.90
CA HIS A 53 9.93 17.93 -9.28
C HIS A 53 9.00 18.55 -10.31
N ASN A 54 7.95 19.25 -9.86
CA ASN A 54 6.96 19.90 -10.71
C ASN A 54 6.44 18.98 -11.84
N TYR A 55 6.08 17.75 -11.49
CA TYR A 55 5.55 16.77 -12.43
C TYR A 55 4.21 17.22 -13.05
N PRO A 56 3.94 16.93 -14.33
CA PRO A 56 2.58 16.95 -14.85
C PRO A 56 1.65 16.06 -14.05
N GLU A 57 0.37 16.46 -13.93
CA GLU A 57 -0.61 15.80 -13.06
C GLU A 57 -0.68 14.29 -13.22
N PRO A 58 -0.70 13.68 -14.44
CA PRO A 58 -0.74 12.23 -14.56
C PRO A 58 0.50 11.52 -13.99
N VAL A 59 1.68 12.14 -14.16
CA VAL A 59 2.94 11.60 -13.60
C VAL A 59 2.96 11.75 -12.09
N ALA A 60 2.53 12.90 -11.56
CA ALA A 60 2.44 13.13 -10.12
C ALA A 60 1.50 12.11 -9.43
N ARG A 61 0.36 11.82 -10.06
CA ARG A 61 -0.58 10.79 -9.60
C ARG A 61 0.08 9.41 -9.52
N LEU A 62 0.76 8.98 -10.58
CA LEU A 62 1.46 7.70 -10.62
C LEU A 62 2.58 7.61 -9.57
N VAL A 63 3.34 8.70 -9.37
CA VAL A 63 4.36 8.78 -8.32
C VAL A 63 3.73 8.66 -6.93
N ALA A 64 2.60 9.34 -6.69
CA ALA A 64 1.90 9.27 -5.41
C ALA A 64 1.40 7.85 -5.09
N GLU A 65 0.79 7.15 -6.05
CA GLU A 65 0.40 5.73 -5.89
C GLU A 65 1.60 4.84 -5.56
N THR A 66 2.73 5.06 -6.25
CA THR A 66 3.95 4.29 -6.00
C THR A 66 4.52 4.56 -4.62
N ILE A 67 4.46 5.80 -4.12
CA ILE A 67 4.87 6.16 -2.76
C ILE A 67 4.01 5.41 -1.74
N VAL A 68 2.68 5.42 -1.89
CA VAL A 68 1.77 4.70 -0.99
C VAL A 68 2.12 3.22 -0.95
N LEU A 69 2.29 2.59 -2.10
CA LEU A 69 2.63 1.18 -2.18
C LEU A 69 3.99 0.88 -1.54
N ALA A 70 5.01 1.71 -1.81
CA ALA A 70 6.35 1.56 -1.21
C ALA A 70 6.32 1.71 0.32
N VAL A 71 5.52 2.64 0.84
CA VAL A 71 5.34 2.87 2.28
C VAL A 71 4.66 1.68 2.95
N ILE A 72 3.55 1.19 2.37
CA ILE A 72 2.83 0.03 2.91
C ILE A 72 3.73 -1.20 2.96
N LEU A 73 4.44 -1.48 1.88
CA LEU A 73 5.32 -2.64 1.79
C LEU A 73 6.57 -2.48 2.64
N GLY A 74 7.18 -1.30 2.60
CA GLY A 74 8.39 -1.01 3.37
C GLY A 74 8.19 -1.07 4.88
N THR A 75 7.04 -0.59 5.38
CA THR A 75 6.69 -0.71 6.81
C THR A 75 6.39 -2.14 7.25
N SER A 76 6.22 -3.08 6.30
CA SER A 76 6.06 -4.51 6.61
C SER A 76 7.36 -5.19 6.97
N LEU A 77 8.50 -4.59 6.63
CA LEU A 77 9.81 -5.16 6.91
C LEU A 77 10.08 -5.21 8.42
N LYS A 78 10.65 -6.32 8.87
CA LYS A 78 10.95 -6.58 10.30
C LYS A 78 12.39 -6.25 10.69
N PHE A 79 13.14 -5.61 9.82
CA PHE A 79 14.56 -5.31 10.00
C PHE A 79 14.85 -3.88 9.53
N GLU A 80 15.98 -3.35 9.89
CA GLU A 80 16.49 -2.09 9.36
C GLU A 80 17.04 -2.30 7.96
N GLY A 81 16.65 -1.44 7.01
CA GLY A 81 17.05 -1.57 5.64
C GLY A 81 16.26 -0.68 4.70
N LYS A 82 16.32 -1.00 3.41
CA LYS A 82 15.60 -0.28 2.36
C LYS A 82 14.70 -1.22 1.59
N PHE A 83 13.51 -0.74 1.29
CA PHE A 83 12.64 -1.32 0.30
C PHE A 83 12.61 -0.41 -0.93
N ILE A 84 12.98 -0.94 -2.08
CA ILE A 84 13.10 -0.17 -3.31
C ILE A 84 12.16 -0.76 -4.34
N MET A 85 11.25 0.06 -4.84
CA MET A 85 10.44 -0.23 -6.02
C MET A 85 11.03 0.51 -7.21
N GLN A 86 11.26 -0.20 -8.30
CA GLN A 86 11.78 0.40 -9.53
C GLN A 86 11.11 -0.22 -10.75
N THR A 87 10.57 0.63 -11.62
CA THR A 87 10.07 0.20 -12.92
C THR A 87 11.09 0.44 -14.01
N LYS A 88 11.05 -0.40 -15.03
CA LYS A 88 11.66 -0.15 -16.34
C LYS A 88 10.65 -0.56 -17.39
N SER A 89 10.12 0.40 -18.13
CA SER A 89 8.95 0.20 -18.97
C SER A 89 9.06 0.97 -20.29
N ASP A 90 8.20 0.62 -21.23
CA ASP A 90 8.14 1.23 -22.56
C ASP A 90 7.06 2.32 -22.69
N GLY A 91 6.34 2.64 -21.60
CA GLY A 91 5.37 3.71 -21.55
C GLY A 91 5.97 5.12 -21.59
N PRO A 92 5.14 6.17 -21.54
CA PRO A 92 5.59 7.57 -21.40
C PRO A 92 6.47 7.79 -20.15
N VAL A 93 6.20 7.11 -19.04
CA VAL A 93 7.03 7.10 -17.83
C VAL A 93 8.03 5.95 -17.93
N GLU A 94 9.26 6.26 -18.31
CA GLU A 94 10.32 5.27 -18.60
C GLU A 94 10.95 4.67 -17.35
N LEU A 95 11.01 5.45 -16.28
CA LEU A 95 11.57 5.06 -14.99
C LEU A 95 10.74 5.65 -13.87
N LEU A 96 10.38 4.82 -12.92
CA LEU A 96 9.73 5.21 -11.68
C LEU A 96 10.44 4.50 -10.53
N VAL A 97 10.88 5.25 -9.54
CA VAL A 97 11.57 4.71 -8.37
C VAL A 97 10.92 5.25 -7.12
N ALA A 98 10.63 4.38 -6.15
CA ALA A 98 10.30 4.76 -4.80
C ALA A 98 11.14 3.95 -3.81
N ASP A 99 11.81 4.62 -2.89
CA ASP A 99 12.60 4.03 -1.82
C ASP A 99 11.91 4.30 -0.48
N PHE A 100 11.72 3.26 0.29
CA PHE A 100 11.37 3.37 1.69
C PHE A 100 12.53 2.87 2.55
N ARG A 101 13.04 3.73 3.44
CA ARG A 101 14.06 3.36 4.43
C ARG A 101 13.40 3.23 5.79
N THR A 102 13.51 2.05 6.36
CA THR A 102 12.96 1.79 7.69
C THR A 102 13.60 2.67 8.74
N PRO A 103 12.85 3.11 9.74
CA PRO A 103 11.44 2.75 9.95
C PRO A 103 10.43 3.70 9.26
N HIS A 104 10.84 4.85 8.67
CA HIS A 104 9.86 5.89 8.32
C HIS A 104 10.21 6.82 7.16
N ALA A 105 11.36 6.68 6.52
CA ALA A 105 11.78 7.63 5.48
C ALA A 105 11.37 7.16 4.07
N VAL A 106 10.76 8.04 3.28
CA VAL A 106 10.38 7.75 1.89
C VAL A 106 10.88 8.83 0.95
N ARG A 107 11.23 8.41 -0.26
CA ARG A 107 11.51 9.30 -1.40
C ARG A 107 11.05 8.63 -2.69
N ALA A 108 10.77 9.43 -3.71
CA ALA A 108 10.42 8.93 -5.02
C ALA A 108 10.91 9.86 -6.14
N TYR A 109 11.05 9.26 -7.32
CA TYR A 109 11.46 9.96 -8.54
C TYR A 109 10.86 9.27 -9.75
N ALA A 110 10.45 10.06 -10.75
CA ALA A 110 10.05 9.58 -12.06
C ALA A 110 10.82 10.29 -13.17
N ARG A 111 11.13 9.55 -14.23
CA ARG A 111 11.60 10.11 -15.51
C ARG A 111 10.61 9.73 -16.60
N TYR A 112 10.20 10.71 -17.37
CA TYR A 112 9.22 10.56 -18.43
C TYR A 112 9.69 11.25 -19.70
N ASN A 113 9.12 10.83 -20.83
CA ASN A 113 9.30 11.44 -22.13
C ASN A 113 8.16 12.45 -22.38
N GLU A 114 8.49 13.73 -22.54
CA GLU A 114 7.50 14.81 -22.66
C GLU A 114 6.61 14.66 -23.90
N ASP A 115 7.17 14.31 -25.06
CA ASP A 115 6.39 14.18 -26.29
C ASP A 115 5.39 13.04 -26.21
N ARG A 116 5.81 11.90 -25.67
CA ARG A 116 4.96 10.72 -25.47
C ARG A 116 3.89 10.97 -24.41
N LEU A 117 4.23 11.69 -23.35
CA LEU A 117 3.28 12.06 -22.32
C LEU A 117 2.22 13.02 -22.87
N ASN A 118 2.64 14.05 -23.64
CA ASN A 118 1.71 14.96 -24.27
C ASN A 118 0.76 14.26 -25.24
N ALA A 119 1.27 13.31 -26.03
CA ALA A 119 0.44 12.48 -26.89
C ALA A 119 -0.58 11.65 -26.11
N ALA A 120 -0.16 11.03 -24.97
CA ALA A 120 -1.03 10.29 -24.09
C ALA A 120 -2.12 11.18 -23.46
N ILE A 121 -1.79 12.38 -23.02
CA ILE A 121 -2.75 13.35 -22.49
C ILE A 121 -3.79 13.74 -23.55
N VAL A 122 -3.37 14.03 -24.79
CA VAL A 122 -4.28 14.37 -25.89
C VAL A 122 -5.26 13.24 -26.20
N THR A 123 -4.82 11.99 -26.10
CA THR A 123 -5.65 10.79 -26.37
C THR A 123 -6.41 10.31 -25.14
N GLY A 124 -6.24 10.92 -23.96
CA GLY A 124 -6.86 10.50 -22.71
C GLY A 124 -6.27 9.21 -22.10
N GLN A 125 -5.12 8.75 -22.59
CA GLN A 125 -4.41 7.55 -22.12
C GLN A 125 -3.45 7.92 -20.97
N THR A 126 -4.02 8.28 -19.84
CA THR A 126 -3.27 8.79 -18.67
C THR A 126 -3.45 7.95 -17.41
N SER A 127 -4.03 6.76 -17.54
CA SER A 127 -4.09 5.82 -16.42
C SER A 127 -2.69 5.33 -16.04
N PRO A 128 -2.44 4.88 -14.81
CA PRO A 128 -1.16 4.33 -14.40
C PRO A 128 -0.60 3.26 -15.34
N GLN A 129 -1.46 2.38 -15.83
CA GLN A 129 -1.10 1.34 -16.79
C GLN A 129 -0.74 1.89 -18.17
N ASP A 130 -1.42 2.94 -18.66
CA ASP A 130 -1.07 3.60 -19.92
C ASP A 130 0.27 4.30 -19.83
N LEU A 131 0.56 4.94 -18.69
CA LEU A 131 1.80 5.67 -18.46
C LEU A 131 3.00 4.74 -18.30
N LEU A 132 2.81 3.57 -17.68
CA LEU A 132 3.86 2.57 -17.53
C LEU A 132 4.03 1.72 -18.80
N GLY A 133 2.94 1.35 -19.47
CA GLY A 133 3.00 0.44 -20.61
C GLY A 133 3.48 -0.95 -20.22
N LYS A 134 4.33 -1.55 -21.06
CA LYS A 134 4.92 -2.88 -20.82
C LYS A 134 6.34 -2.76 -20.27
N GLY A 135 6.71 -3.69 -19.41
CA GLY A 135 8.04 -3.69 -18.81
C GLY A 135 8.13 -4.57 -17.58
N ILE A 136 8.91 -4.14 -16.61
CA ILE A 136 9.08 -4.83 -15.33
C ILE A 136 8.99 -3.85 -14.16
N LEU A 137 8.47 -4.35 -13.06
CA LEU A 137 8.63 -3.77 -11.72
C LEU A 137 9.55 -4.67 -10.91
N ALA A 138 10.66 -4.13 -10.43
CA ALA A 138 11.55 -4.78 -9.50
C ALA A 138 11.26 -4.26 -8.07
N MET A 139 11.08 -5.19 -7.13
CA MET A 139 10.95 -4.92 -5.71
C MET A 139 12.18 -5.48 -5.01
N THR A 140 13.00 -4.61 -4.44
CA THR A 140 14.28 -4.99 -3.83
C THR A 140 14.25 -4.70 -2.34
N VAL A 141 14.61 -5.70 -1.55
CA VAL A 141 14.88 -5.58 -0.11
C VAL A 141 16.38 -5.56 0.09
N ASP A 142 16.90 -4.45 0.61
CA ASP A 142 18.33 -4.23 0.89
C ASP A 142 18.52 -4.09 2.39
N GLN A 143 19.12 -5.09 3.02
CA GLN A 143 19.39 -5.17 4.46
C GLN A 143 20.79 -4.69 4.84
N GLY A 144 21.51 -4.05 3.92
CA GLY A 144 22.87 -3.52 4.12
C GLY A 144 24.00 -4.45 3.64
N GLU A 145 25.23 -4.05 3.90
CA GLU A 145 26.43 -4.62 3.26
C GLU A 145 26.69 -6.11 3.56
N PHE A 146 26.17 -6.62 4.69
CA PHE A 146 26.45 -8.00 5.14
C PHE A 146 25.34 -9.00 4.85
N MET A 147 24.26 -8.56 4.21
CA MET A 147 23.11 -9.41 3.91
C MET A 147 22.86 -9.47 2.40
N GLN A 148 22.35 -10.61 1.93
CA GLN A 148 21.99 -10.74 0.53
C GLN A 148 20.77 -9.87 0.20
N ARG A 149 20.86 -9.13 -0.91
CA ARG A 149 19.70 -8.43 -1.46
C ARG A 149 18.72 -9.46 -2.01
N TYR A 150 17.48 -9.34 -1.58
CA TYR A 150 16.38 -10.07 -2.19
C TYR A 150 15.69 -9.18 -3.21
N GLN A 151 15.43 -9.72 -4.39
CA GLN A 151 14.74 -8.99 -5.46
C GLN A 151 13.67 -9.88 -6.09
N GLY A 152 12.44 -9.42 -6.06
CA GLY A 152 11.33 -9.96 -6.84
C GLY A 152 11.09 -9.11 -8.08
N ILE A 153 10.77 -9.73 -9.19
CA ILE A 153 10.49 -9.07 -10.46
C ILE A 153 9.10 -9.49 -10.94
N VAL A 154 8.26 -8.51 -11.26
CA VAL A 154 6.93 -8.72 -11.80
C VAL A 154 6.83 -8.04 -13.18
N GLN A 155 6.15 -8.68 -14.11
CA GLN A 155 5.88 -8.11 -15.43
C GLN A 155 4.83 -7.00 -15.33
N LEU A 156 5.08 -5.93 -16.08
CA LEU A 156 4.11 -4.88 -16.38
C LEU A 156 3.53 -5.18 -17.78
N ASP A 157 2.30 -5.56 -17.82
CA ASP A 157 1.59 -5.97 -19.05
C ASP A 157 0.32 -5.15 -19.30
N GLY A 158 0.29 -3.93 -18.77
CA GLY A 158 -0.89 -3.06 -18.78
C GLY A 158 -1.75 -3.20 -17.54
N SER A 159 -1.25 -3.84 -16.48
CA SER A 159 -1.91 -3.96 -15.20
C SER A 159 -1.72 -2.72 -14.32
N SER A 160 -2.66 -2.48 -13.41
CA SER A 160 -2.52 -1.44 -12.37
C SER A 160 -1.44 -1.81 -11.34
N LEU A 161 -0.95 -0.82 -10.58
CA LEU A 161 0.00 -1.08 -9.49
C LEU A 161 -0.56 -2.01 -8.41
N GLU A 162 -1.88 -1.96 -8.18
CA GLU A 162 -2.56 -2.90 -7.28
C GLU A 162 -2.48 -4.34 -7.78
N GLU A 163 -2.74 -4.55 -9.07
CA GLU A 163 -2.66 -5.88 -9.70
C GLU A 163 -1.24 -6.42 -9.71
N VAL A 164 -0.28 -5.56 -10.00
CA VAL A 164 1.15 -5.90 -9.97
C VAL A 164 1.59 -6.30 -8.56
N ALA A 165 1.13 -5.57 -7.52
CA ALA A 165 1.42 -5.93 -6.14
C ALA A 165 0.76 -7.26 -5.75
N ARG A 166 -0.51 -7.49 -6.13
CA ARG A 166 -1.18 -8.78 -5.91
C ARG A 166 -0.46 -9.94 -6.61
N ALA A 167 0.01 -9.72 -7.84
CA ALA A 167 0.78 -10.72 -8.58
C ALA A 167 2.11 -11.05 -7.89
N TYR A 168 2.82 -10.04 -7.38
CA TYR A 168 4.05 -10.24 -6.62
C TYR A 168 3.83 -11.15 -5.41
N PHE A 169 2.85 -10.84 -4.55
CA PHE A 169 2.59 -11.64 -3.35
C PHE A 169 2.15 -13.06 -3.68
N ARG A 170 1.38 -13.25 -4.73
CA ARG A 170 0.96 -14.59 -5.17
C ARG A 170 2.13 -15.41 -5.69
N GLN A 171 3.04 -14.82 -6.49
CA GLN A 171 4.12 -15.53 -7.15
C GLN A 171 5.36 -15.72 -6.27
N SER A 172 5.73 -14.70 -5.50
CA SER A 172 6.98 -14.67 -4.75
C SER A 172 6.81 -15.05 -3.29
N GLU A 173 5.72 -14.63 -2.66
CA GLU A 173 5.49 -14.82 -1.21
C GLU A 173 4.44 -15.91 -0.91
N GLN A 174 3.66 -16.30 -1.92
CA GLN A 174 2.54 -17.26 -1.80
C GLN A 174 1.50 -16.86 -0.73
N ILE A 175 1.35 -15.55 -0.50
CA ILE A 175 0.40 -14.98 0.45
C ILE A 175 -0.77 -14.37 -0.33
N PRO A 176 -2.02 -14.84 -0.12
CA PRO A 176 -3.19 -14.18 -0.66
C PRO A 176 -3.25 -12.74 -0.16
N THR A 177 -3.27 -11.79 -1.09
CA THR A 177 -3.15 -10.37 -0.77
C THR A 177 -4.13 -9.57 -1.61
N ASP A 178 -4.84 -8.64 -0.99
CA ASP A 178 -5.60 -7.59 -1.68
C ASP A 178 -4.98 -6.22 -1.39
N VAL A 179 -5.00 -5.37 -2.41
CA VAL A 179 -4.41 -4.02 -2.35
C VAL A 179 -5.40 -3.04 -2.94
N ARG A 180 -5.59 -1.90 -2.26
CA ARG A 180 -6.37 -0.76 -2.72
C ARG A 180 -5.51 0.50 -2.62
N LEU A 181 -5.49 1.28 -3.68
CA LEU A 181 -4.75 2.54 -3.77
C LEU A 181 -5.67 3.63 -4.32
N ALA A 182 -5.51 4.83 -3.83
CA ALA A 182 -6.20 5.99 -4.37
C ALA A 182 -5.34 7.24 -4.24
N THR A 183 -5.48 8.15 -5.19
CA THR A 183 -4.81 9.46 -5.20
C THR A 183 -5.79 10.56 -5.59
N ALA A 184 -5.63 11.73 -5.00
CA ALA A 184 -6.39 12.92 -5.36
C ALA A 184 -5.52 14.16 -5.28
N GLN A 185 -5.79 15.13 -6.16
CA GLN A 185 -5.31 16.50 -6.03
C GLN A 185 -6.44 17.36 -5.47
N LEU A 186 -6.21 17.97 -4.34
CA LEU A 186 -7.15 18.85 -3.66
C LEU A 186 -6.77 20.31 -3.88
N LYS A 187 -7.79 21.15 -4.02
CA LYS A 187 -7.61 22.59 -3.99
C LYS A 187 -7.92 23.10 -2.58
N VAL A 188 -6.87 23.46 -1.87
CA VAL A 188 -6.96 23.91 -0.48
C VAL A 188 -6.91 25.44 -0.45
N ARG A 189 -7.89 26.06 0.20
CA ARG A 189 -7.88 27.51 0.43
C ARG A 189 -7.05 27.82 1.68
N ASN A 190 -6.04 28.65 1.54
CA ASN A 190 -5.22 29.15 2.62
C ASN A 190 -5.95 30.24 3.41
N GLU A 191 -5.45 30.59 4.59
CA GLU A 191 -6.02 31.65 5.44
C GLU A 191 -6.03 33.04 4.78
N ASP A 192 -5.05 33.32 3.91
CA ASP A 192 -4.96 34.54 3.11
C ASP A 192 -5.91 34.59 1.89
N GLY A 193 -6.73 33.54 1.72
CA GLY A 193 -7.67 33.39 0.62
C GLY A 193 -7.08 32.85 -0.69
N SER A 194 -5.76 32.66 -0.77
CA SER A 194 -5.12 32.00 -1.92
C SER A 194 -5.51 30.51 -2.01
N ILE A 195 -5.43 29.95 -3.21
CA ILE A 195 -5.69 28.52 -3.44
C ILE A 195 -4.36 27.86 -3.78
N ARG A 196 -4.06 26.77 -3.06
CA ARG A 196 -2.95 25.89 -3.39
C ARG A 196 -3.44 24.50 -3.76
N ASP A 197 -2.71 23.85 -4.62
CA ASP A 197 -2.89 22.43 -4.87
C ASP A 197 -2.18 21.64 -3.77
N SER A 198 -2.83 20.59 -3.29
CA SER A 198 -2.30 19.66 -2.29
C SER A 198 -2.61 18.25 -2.73
N TRP A 199 -1.63 17.37 -2.60
CA TRP A 199 -1.80 15.97 -2.94
C TRP A 199 -2.22 15.14 -1.75
N ARG A 200 -3.15 14.23 -1.99
CA ARG A 200 -3.50 13.18 -1.04
C ARG A 200 -3.45 11.83 -1.72
N ALA A 201 -2.96 10.84 -1.00
CA ALA A 201 -3.05 9.47 -1.42
C ALA A 201 -3.28 8.57 -0.22
N GLY A 202 -4.02 7.53 -0.44
CA GLY A 202 -4.30 6.53 0.57
C GLY A 202 -4.17 5.13 0.00
N GLY A 203 -3.97 4.17 0.88
CA GLY A 203 -3.87 2.78 0.49
C GLY A 203 -4.13 1.82 1.63
N LEU A 204 -4.55 0.64 1.25
CA LEU A 204 -4.79 -0.47 2.14
C LEU A 204 -4.22 -1.74 1.53
N ILE A 205 -3.51 -2.52 2.32
CA ILE A 205 -3.12 -3.89 2.01
C ILE A 205 -3.72 -4.82 3.07
N VAL A 206 -4.32 -5.90 2.63
CA VAL A 206 -4.77 -7.00 3.50
C VAL A 206 -4.18 -8.30 3.02
N GLN A 207 -3.69 -9.08 3.95
CA GLN A 207 -3.07 -10.38 3.70
C GLN A 207 -3.77 -11.45 4.53
N PHE A 208 -4.09 -12.54 3.89
CA PHE A 208 -4.63 -13.72 4.56
C PHE A 208 -3.49 -14.57 5.09
N LEU A 209 -3.50 -14.81 6.38
CA LEU A 209 -2.50 -15.61 7.07
C LEU A 209 -3.23 -16.52 8.04
N PRO A 210 -3.54 -17.75 7.65
CA PRO A 210 -4.17 -18.71 8.52
C PRO A 210 -3.41 -18.80 9.86
N ALA A 211 -4.12 -18.73 10.96
CA ALA A 211 -3.56 -18.56 12.32
C ALA A 211 -2.68 -19.74 12.76
N SER A 212 -2.67 -20.83 12.02
CA SER A 212 -1.78 -21.94 12.32
C SER A 212 -1.33 -22.67 11.07
N MET A 213 -0.03 -22.56 10.77
CA MET A 213 0.65 -23.65 10.08
C MET A 213 0.49 -24.99 10.81
N GLU A 214 0.08 -24.99 12.05
CA GLU A 214 -0.29 -26.19 12.83
C GLU A 214 -1.65 -26.77 12.40
N ARG A 215 -2.64 -25.97 12.00
CA ARG A 215 -3.86 -26.47 11.38
C ARG A 215 -3.61 -27.12 10.01
N MET A 216 -2.68 -26.60 9.22
CA MET A 216 -2.24 -27.24 7.98
C MET A 216 -1.44 -28.55 8.20
N ARG A 217 -0.93 -28.79 9.41
CA ARG A 217 -0.12 -29.97 9.76
C ARG A 217 -0.87 -31.03 10.60
N GLN A 218 -2.06 -30.72 11.06
CA GLN A 218 -2.88 -31.77 11.69
C GLN A 218 -3.42 -32.66 10.56
N PRO A 219 -3.00 -33.94 10.49
CA PRO A 219 -3.67 -34.86 9.60
C PRO A 219 -5.14 -34.94 10.08
N ASP A 220 -6.08 -34.73 9.16
CA ASP A 220 -7.48 -34.98 9.39
C ASP A 220 -7.60 -36.39 10.02
N ILE A 221 -8.03 -36.44 11.26
CA ILE A 221 -8.49 -37.69 11.82
C ILE A 221 -9.77 -38.02 11.07
N SER A 222 -9.63 -38.83 10.04
CA SER A 222 -10.72 -39.35 9.25
C SER A 222 -11.72 -40.05 10.19
N GLY A 223 -12.73 -39.29 10.63
CA GLY A 223 -13.98 -39.83 11.10
C GLY A 223 -14.68 -40.41 9.89
N GLY A 224 -14.72 -41.75 9.77
CA GLY A 224 -15.30 -42.40 8.62
C GLY A 224 -16.72 -41.92 8.31
N ASP A 225 -16.80 -41.25 7.23
CA ASP A 225 -17.80 -41.12 6.17
C ASP A 225 -17.47 -39.89 5.36
N GLY A 226 -16.78 -40.08 4.28
CA GLY A 226 -16.72 -39.37 3.02
C GLY A 226 -17.10 -37.89 2.96
N ASP A 227 -16.36 -36.96 3.63
CA ASP A 227 -16.35 -35.56 3.25
C ASP A 227 -14.91 -35.03 3.31
N GLU A 228 -14.21 -35.15 2.18
CA GLU A 228 -12.87 -34.58 1.96
C GLU A 228 -13.03 -33.09 1.69
N GLY A 229 -12.97 -32.21 2.71
CA GLY A 229 -13.00 -30.80 2.41
C GLY A 229 -13.17 -29.78 3.53
N GLY A 230 -13.08 -30.16 4.81
CA GLY A 230 -13.53 -29.24 5.89
C GLY A 230 -12.64 -28.03 6.18
N SER A 231 -11.32 -28.06 5.98
CA SER A 231 -10.45 -26.93 6.35
C SER A 231 -10.19 -25.95 5.19
N SER A 232 -10.09 -26.43 3.95
CA SER A 232 -9.85 -25.58 2.80
C SER A 232 -11.06 -24.68 2.47
N HIS A 233 -12.28 -25.12 2.71
CA HIS A 233 -13.49 -24.34 2.44
C HIS A 233 -13.64 -23.15 3.40
N GLN A 234 -13.35 -23.31 4.69
CA GLN A 234 -13.50 -22.23 5.67
C GLN A 234 -12.43 -21.13 5.46
N ASP A 235 -11.22 -21.51 5.09
CA ASP A 235 -10.14 -20.57 4.77
C ASP A 235 -10.46 -19.80 3.49
N ASP A 236 -11.02 -20.46 2.48
CA ASP A 236 -11.48 -19.83 1.23
C ASP A 236 -12.64 -18.87 1.49
N ASP A 237 -13.59 -19.22 2.37
CA ASP A 237 -14.73 -18.36 2.73
C ASP A 237 -14.28 -17.11 3.49
N SER A 238 -13.36 -17.23 4.45
CA SER A 238 -12.82 -16.09 5.21
C SER A 238 -12.08 -15.11 4.29
N TRP A 239 -11.26 -15.64 3.38
CA TRP A 239 -10.58 -14.80 2.40
C TRP A 239 -11.54 -14.17 1.38
N ALA A 240 -12.57 -14.90 0.97
CA ALA A 240 -13.61 -14.37 0.07
C ALA A 240 -14.36 -13.21 0.74
N GLU A 241 -14.67 -13.32 2.05
CA GLU A 241 -15.29 -12.24 2.81
C GLU A 241 -14.37 -11.02 2.93
N VAL A 242 -13.09 -11.19 3.24
CA VAL A 242 -12.11 -10.09 3.26
C VAL A 242 -12.11 -9.35 1.93
N LYS A 243 -12.03 -10.06 0.81
CA LYS A 243 -12.06 -9.45 -0.53
C LYS A 243 -13.38 -8.74 -0.82
N ALA A 244 -14.50 -9.31 -0.40
CA ALA A 244 -15.80 -8.67 -0.57
C ALA A 244 -15.87 -7.35 0.21
N LEU A 245 -15.41 -7.32 1.47
CA LEU A 245 -15.37 -6.13 2.30
C LEU A 245 -14.42 -5.07 1.71
N THR A 246 -13.20 -5.45 1.33
CA THR A 246 -12.24 -4.51 0.73
C THR A 246 -12.69 -3.99 -0.62
N SER A 247 -13.48 -4.76 -1.38
CA SER A 247 -14.04 -4.30 -2.66
C SER A 247 -15.07 -3.18 -2.53
N THR A 248 -15.62 -2.98 -1.32
CA THR A 248 -16.56 -1.88 -1.03
C THR A 248 -15.87 -0.53 -0.78
N ILE A 249 -14.54 -0.50 -0.76
CA ILE A 249 -13.79 0.74 -0.56
C ILE A 249 -13.93 1.60 -1.82
N GLU A 250 -14.43 2.80 -1.62
CA GLU A 250 -14.42 3.84 -2.66
C GLU A 250 -13.10 4.60 -2.62
N ALA A 251 -12.57 4.96 -3.79
CA ALA A 251 -11.33 5.73 -3.89
C ALA A 251 -11.38 7.04 -3.06
N ALA A 252 -12.55 7.68 -3.02
CA ALA A 252 -12.77 8.89 -2.22
C ALA A 252 -12.50 8.67 -0.73
N GLU A 253 -12.88 7.53 -0.15
CA GLU A 253 -12.70 7.24 1.28
C GLU A 253 -11.21 7.12 1.67
N LEU A 254 -10.37 6.66 0.76
CA LEU A 254 -8.93 6.54 0.99
C LEU A 254 -8.21 7.90 1.02
N VAL A 255 -8.78 8.93 0.38
CA VAL A 255 -8.14 10.25 0.23
C VAL A 255 -8.89 11.38 0.92
N ASP A 256 -10.05 11.11 1.50
CA ASP A 256 -10.85 12.11 2.20
C ASP A 256 -10.15 12.52 3.52
N PRO A 257 -9.85 13.82 3.73
CA PRO A 257 -9.23 14.28 4.97
C PRO A 257 -10.12 14.10 6.21
N ASP A 258 -11.44 13.98 6.02
CA ASP A 258 -12.41 13.83 7.10
C ASP A 258 -12.67 12.36 7.48
N VAL A 259 -12.12 11.43 6.71
CA VAL A 259 -12.20 9.98 6.95
C VAL A 259 -10.85 9.46 7.41
N SER A 260 -10.66 9.28 8.72
CA SER A 260 -9.42 8.69 9.22
C SER A 260 -9.30 7.21 8.85
N VAL A 261 -8.05 6.72 8.82
CA VAL A 261 -7.74 5.30 8.58
C VAL A 261 -8.52 4.39 9.53
N GLU A 262 -8.58 4.75 10.82
CA GLU A 262 -9.27 3.96 11.84
C GLU A 262 -10.78 3.91 11.58
N ARG A 263 -11.38 5.02 11.14
CA ARG A 263 -12.80 5.07 10.77
C ARG A 263 -13.10 4.18 9.57
N LEU A 264 -12.23 4.19 8.56
CA LEU A 264 -12.34 3.31 7.40
C LEU A 264 -12.24 1.84 7.81
N LEU A 265 -11.24 1.47 8.62
CA LEU A 265 -11.07 0.11 9.13
C LEU A 265 -12.27 -0.35 9.95
N TYR A 266 -12.81 0.53 10.81
CA TYR A 266 -14.01 0.23 11.58
C TYR A 266 -15.22 -0.02 10.66
N ARG A 267 -15.47 0.85 9.67
CA ARG A 267 -16.54 0.67 8.69
C ARG A 267 -16.46 -0.70 7.98
N LEU A 268 -15.25 -1.09 7.61
CA LEU A 268 -15.04 -2.34 6.85
C LEU A 268 -15.21 -3.59 7.70
N PHE A 269 -14.70 -3.58 8.93
CA PHE A 269 -14.43 -4.82 9.65
C PHE A 269 -15.02 -4.87 11.07
N HIS A 270 -15.85 -3.89 11.49
CA HIS A 270 -16.38 -3.84 12.86
C HIS A 270 -17.19 -5.09 13.25
N GLU A 271 -17.90 -5.70 12.30
CA GLU A 271 -18.71 -6.91 12.57
C GLU A 271 -17.83 -8.15 12.88
N ARG A 272 -16.60 -8.15 12.37
CA ARG A 272 -15.63 -9.24 12.58
C ARG A 272 -14.59 -8.95 13.67
N GLY A 273 -14.64 -7.75 14.23
CA GLY A 273 -13.65 -7.25 15.17
C GLY A 273 -12.33 -6.92 14.50
N VAL A 274 -12.03 -5.63 14.41
CA VAL A 274 -10.75 -5.15 13.91
C VAL A 274 -9.95 -4.55 15.05
N ARG A 275 -8.66 -4.93 15.12
CA ARG A 275 -7.71 -4.37 16.07
C ARG A 275 -6.68 -3.55 15.31
N ALA A 276 -6.62 -2.26 15.61
CA ALA A 276 -5.57 -1.37 15.13
C ALA A 276 -4.40 -1.35 16.12
N TYR A 277 -3.18 -1.15 15.58
CA TYR A 277 -1.96 -1.06 16.36
C TYR A 277 -1.38 0.35 16.27
N GLU A 278 -0.36 0.60 17.07
CA GLU A 278 0.36 1.87 17.06
C GLU A 278 0.84 2.24 15.65
N SER A 279 0.51 3.45 15.23
CA SER A 279 0.85 3.95 13.91
C SER A 279 2.34 4.30 13.80
N THR A 280 2.88 4.16 12.60
CA THR A 280 4.23 4.60 12.26
C THR A 280 4.15 5.86 11.41
N ARG A 281 4.76 6.95 11.86
CA ARG A 281 4.88 8.18 11.08
C ARG A 281 5.81 7.98 9.89
N VAL A 282 5.48 8.63 8.77
CA VAL A 282 6.28 8.65 7.55
C VAL A 282 6.80 10.04 7.31
N PHE A 283 8.03 10.16 6.84
CA PHE A 283 8.69 11.42 6.55
C PHE A 283 9.30 11.40 5.15
N ASP A 284 9.27 12.57 4.53
CA ASP A 284 10.00 12.82 3.30
C ASP A 284 11.47 13.12 3.62
N GLU A 285 12.35 12.18 3.30
CA GLU A 285 13.79 12.36 3.45
C GLU A 285 14.51 12.23 2.11
N CYS A 286 14.76 13.36 1.46
CA CYS A 286 15.62 13.39 0.30
C CYS A 286 17.07 13.71 0.70
N SER A 287 17.97 12.79 0.42
CA SER A 287 19.43 13.00 0.58
C SER A 287 20.07 13.71 -0.63
N CYS A 288 19.26 14.10 -1.62
CA CYS A 288 19.72 14.79 -2.82
C CYS A 288 19.73 16.29 -2.56
N SER A 289 20.90 16.92 -2.38
CA SER A 289 21.02 18.36 -2.45
C SER A 289 21.30 18.77 -3.91
N ARG A 290 20.73 19.93 -4.34
CA ARG A 290 21.06 20.52 -5.64
C ARG A 290 22.51 21.04 -5.72
N ASP A 291 23.24 21.00 -4.61
CA ASP A 291 24.59 21.54 -4.48
C ASP A 291 25.68 20.45 -4.55
N LYS A 292 25.38 19.32 -5.20
CA LYS A 292 26.39 18.28 -5.51
C LYS A 292 26.44 18.03 -6.99
#